data_a841c1c27ea2d9edf5813b566f61f7a1
#
_entry.id   a841c1c27ea2d9edf5813b566f61f7a1
#
_cell.length_a   1.000
_cell.length_b   1.000
_cell.length_c   1.000
_cell.angle_alpha   90.00
_cell.angle_beta   90.00
_cell.angle_gamma   90.00
#
_symmetry.space_group_name_H-M   'P 1'
#
loop_
_entity.id
_entity.type
_entity.pdbx_description
1 polymer ?
#
loop_
_entity_poly.entity_id
_entity_poly.type
_entity_poly.pdbx_seq_one_letter_code
_entity_poly.pdbx_strand_id
1 'polypeptide(L)'
;MPSIAAPSAGFWHGGAQTLRDNSGMTPATVRLLTPRRLLMASIAVAVITITLKTLAWYVTDSVGLLSDAMESFVNLASAIFGLVMVTIAARPADEDHPYGHHKAEYFSSGFEGALIIAAAAGIIWAAGHRLFDPQPIEQVGWGLALSVASSALNGLLAWVMFRSAKEHRSIALEADAKHLVTDVWTSVGVIVGIALVYFTGWLWLDPVVAIGVALNILWEGFHLMWRSSQGLMDEAVEPDVMVAIQQTLDGFSHSRGATPIIRFDHITTRKAGQRRFVDMHMHMPAGWSLGRAAAVRTSVEQALMSAVPGLRASIQLLPSDVEAHFDDPKDLI
;
A
#
# COMPACT_ATOMS: atom_id res chain seq x y z
N MET A 1 36.27 50.89 -18.08
CA MET A 1 35.52 50.02 -18.99
C MET A 1 36.48 49.06 -19.63
N PRO A 2 36.33 47.80 -19.41
CA PRO A 2 36.33 46.82 -20.48
C PRO A 2 35.16 45.87 -20.40
N SER A 3 34.61 45.61 -21.56
CA SER A 3 33.57 44.66 -21.96
C SER A 3 33.98 43.22 -21.62
N ILE A 4 33.13 42.46 -20.94
CA ILE A 4 33.27 41.01 -20.79
C ILE A 4 32.30 40.32 -21.72
N ALA A 5 32.88 39.64 -22.72
CA ALA A 5 32.18 38.85 -23.71
C ALA A 5 31.57 37.57 -23.09
N ALA A 6 30.38 37.20 -23.57
CA ALA A 6 29.71 35.93 -23.25
C ALA A 6 30.42 34.73 -23.93
N PRO A 7 30.55 33.56 -23.30
CA PRO A 7 31.04 32.38 -23.97
C PRO A 7 29.94 31.70 -24.79
N SER A 8 30.31 31.34 -26.01
CA SER A 8 29.58 30.66 -27.05
C SER A 8 29.03 29.31 -26.65
N ALA A 9 27.80 29.00 -27.10
CA ALA A 9 27.17 27.70 -27.05
C ALA A 9 27.99 26.65 -27.81
N GLY A 10 28.57 25.72 -27.08
CA GLY A 10 29.23 24.51 -27.61
C GLY A 10 28.24 23.38 -27.84
N PHE A 11 28.11 22.97 -29.06
CA PHE A 11 27.48 21.81 -29.63
C PHE A 11 27.75 20.54 -28.84
N TRP A 12 26.73 19.91 -28.28
CA TRP A 12 26.70 18.49 -27.93
C TRP A 12 25.78 17.73 -28.89
N HIS A 13 26.31 17.29 -30.03
CA HIS A 13 25.77 16.15 -30.74
C HIS A 13 26.27 14.87 -30.03
N GLY A 14 25.49 14.39 -29.06
CA GLY A 14 25.63 13.08 -28.48
C GLY A 14 24.63 12.13 -29.12
N GLY A 15 25.13 11.14 -29.86
CA GLY A 15 24.37 10.20 -30.66
C GLY A 15 23.32 9.48 -29.81
N ALA A 16 22.10 9.45 -30.31
CA ALA A 16 21.07 8.51 -29.91
C ALA A 16 21.53 7.09 -30.28
N GLN A 17 22.22 6.42 -29.34
CA GLN A 17 22.33 4.97 -29.39
C GLN A 17 20.92 4.40 -29.18
N THR A 18 20.30 4.02 -30.27
CA THR A 18 19.16 3.12 -30.27
C THR A 18 19.59 1.81 -29.64
N LEU A 19 19.34 1.67 -28.32
CA LEU A 19 19.33 0.37 -27.67
C LEU A 19 18.27 -0.46 -28.40
N ARG A 20 18.70 -1.36 -29.27
CA ARG A 20 17.85 -2.40 -29.83
C ARG A 20 17.35 -3.22 -28.67
N ASP A 21 16.12 -2.95 -28.27
CA ASP A 21 15.37 -3.76 -27.33
C ASP A 21 15.13 -5.13 -27.98
N ASN A 22 15.77 -6.15 -27.40
CA ASN A 22 15.72 -7.54 -27.87
C ASN A 22 14.43 -8.23 -27.41
N SER A 23 13.39 -7.46 -27.04
CA SER A 23 12.06 -7.96 -26.77
C SER A 23 11.30 -8.02 -28.10
N GLY A 24 10.95 -9.22 -28.55
CA GLY A 24 10.23 -9.47 -29.80
C GLY A 24 8.80 -8.91 -29.87
N MET A 25 8.51 -7.84 -29.11
CA MET A 25 7.23 -7.12 -29.16
C MET A 25 7.31 -5.94 -30.12
N THR A 26 6.39 -5.90 -31.09
CA THR A 26 6.25 -4.79 -32.02
C THR A 26 5.75 -3.51 -31.32
N PRO A 27 6.03 -2.30 -31.85
CA PRO A 27 5.56 -1.04 -31.28
C PRO A 27 4.03 -0.95 -31.06
N ALA A 28 3.27 -1.74 -31.78
CA ALA A 28 1.80 -1.83 -31.63
C ALA A 28 1.39 -2.60 -30.36
N THR A 29 2.10 -3.65 -29.98
CA THR A 29 1.84 -4.43 -28.76
C THR A 29 2.19 -3.62 -27.50
N VAL A 30 3.23 -2.79 -27.53
CA VAL A 30 3.59 -1.89 -26.42
C VAL A 30 2.50 -0.83 -26.17
N ARG A 31 1.85 -0.31 -27.22
CA ARG A 31 0.73 0.63 -27.08
C ARG A 31 -0.54 -0.01 -26.49
N LEU A 32 -0.72 -1.31 -26.59
CA LEU A 32 -1.86 -2.04 -26.01
C LEU A 32 -1.70 -2.31 -24.52
N LEU A 33 -0.48 -2.30 -23.99
CA LEU A 33 -0.14 -2.65 -22.62
C LEU A 33 0.03 -1.44 -21.70
N THR A 34 -0.77 -0.38 -21.89
CA THR A 34 -0.75 0.76 -20.95
C THR A 34 -1.23 0.35 -19.56
N PRO A 35 -0.70 0.93 -18.47
CA PRO A 35 -1.09 0.60 -17.09
C PRO A 35 -2.61 0.59 -16.89
N ARG A 36 -3.31 1.60 -17.40
CA ARG A 36 -4.78 1.69 -17.30
C ARG A 36 -5.50 0.51 -17.96
N ARG A 37 -5.04 0.07 -19.11
CA ARG A 37 -5.66 -1.07 -19.82
C ARG A 37 -5.39 -2.39 -19.11
N LEU A 38 -4.21 -2.54 -18.54
CA LEU A 38 -3.87 -3.73 -17.76
C LEU A 38 -4.68 -3.79 -16.45
N LEU A 39 -4.89 -2.69 -15.76
CA LEU A 39 -5.77 -2.63 -14.58
C LEU A 39 -7.23 -2.94 -14.96
N MET A 40 -7.71 -2.46 -16.10
CA MET A 40 -9.05 -2.85 -16.60
C MET A 40 -9.12 -4.34 -16.97
N ALA A 41 -8.05 -4.90 -17.55
CA ALA A 41 -7.95 -6.33 -17.84
C ALA A 41 -7.90 -7.14 -16.53
N SER A 42 -7.23 -6.65 -15.48
CA SER A 42 -7.22 -7.27 -14.15
C SER A 42 -8.63 -7.42 -13.57
N ILE A 43 -9.46 -6.40 -13.65
CA ILE A 43 -10.87 -6.49 -13.21
C ILE A 43 -11.63 -7.56 -14.02
N ALA A 44 -11.47 -7.60 -15.34
CA ALA A 44 -12.13 -8.60 -16.17
C ALA A 44 -11.64 -10.03 -15.84
N VAL A 45 -10.34 -10.21 -15.64
CA VAL A 45 -9.73 -11.48 -15.22
C VAL A 45 -10.23 -11.86 -13.83
N ALA A 46 -10.32 -10.92 -12.87
CA ALA A 46 -10.86 -11.18 -11.55
C ALA A 46 -12.28 -11.76 -11.60
N VAL A 47 -13.17 -11.22 -12.43
CA VAL A 47 -14.53 -11.75 -12.62
C VAL A 47 -14.49 -13.16 -13.19
N ILE A 48 -13.64 -13.42 -14.18
CA ILE A 48 -13.47 -14.75 -14.77
C ILE A 48 -12.93 -15.75 -13.75
N THR A 49 -11.89 -15.39 -13.00
CA THR A 49 -11.26 -16.28 -12.01
C THR A 49 -12.20 -16.58 -10.86
N ILE A 50 -12.96 -15.61 -10.35
CA ILE A 50 -14.01 -15.84 -9.36
C ILE A 50 -15.04 -16.86 -9.88
N THR A 51 -15.49 -16.68 -11.12
CA THR A 51 -16.44 -17.61 -11.72
C THR A 51 -15.87 -19.03 -11.83
N LEU A 52 -14.63 -19.17 -12.28
CA LEU A 52 -13.96 -20.47 -12.39
C LEU A 52 -13.76 -21.13 -11.01
N LYS A 53 -13.30 -20.37 -10.00
CA LYS A 53 -13.10 -20.86 -8.64
C LYS A 53 -14.40 -21.25 -7.96
N THR A 54 -15.45 -20.45 -8.10
CA THR A 54 -16.78 -20.76 -7.60
C THR A 54 -17.36 -22.04 -8.25
N LEU A 55 -17.16 -22.17 -9.56
CA LEU A 55 -17.59 -23.38 -10.26
C LEU A 55 -16.78 -24.61 -9.84
N ALA A 56 -15.47 -24.46 -9.62
CA ALA A 56 -14.62 -25.52 -9.11
C ALA A 56 -15.10 -26.02 -7.74
N TRP A 57 -15.40 -25.10 -6.81
CA TRP A 57 -16.01 -25.44 -5.53
C TRP A 57 -17.37 -26.13 -5.72
N TYR A 58 -18.26 -25.56 -6.53
CA TYR A 58 -19.62 -26.08 -6.71
C TYR A 58 -19.67 -27.50 -7.26
N VAL A 59 -18.74 -27.88 -8.16
CA VAL A 59 -18.71 -29.24 -8.72
C VAL A 59 -17.96 -30.25 -7.87
N THR A 60 -17.11 -29.80 -6.93
CA THR A 60 -16.29 -30.70 -6.09
C THR A 60 -16.78 -30.80 -4.66
N ASP A 61 -17.51 -29.79 -4.19
CA ASP A 61 -17.87 -29.60 -2.78
C ASP A 61 -16.66 -29.58 -1.83
N SER A 62 -15.47 -29.20 -2.34
CA SER A 62 -14.24 -29.06 -1.56
C SER A 62 -14.21 -27.77 -0.76
N VAL A 63 -13.96 -27.87 0.56
CA VAL A 63 -13.84 -26.69 1.42
C VAL A 63 -12.57 -25.91 1.13
N GLY A 64 -11.50 -26.56 0.65
CA GLY A 64 -10.30 -25.89 0.18
C GLY A 64 -10.58 -24.99 -1.05
N LEU A 65 -11.37 -25.47 -2.02
CA LEU A 65 -11.78 -24.65 -3.17
C LEU A 65 -12.79 -23.56 -2.79
N LEU A 66 -13.62 -23.78 -1.77
CA LEU A 66 -14.47 -22.74 -1.19
C LEU A 66 -13.60 -21.60 -0.61
N SER A 67 -12.53 -21.93 0.11
CA SER A 67 -11.58 -20.96 0.66
C SER A 67 -11.00 -20.09 -0.45
N ASP A 68 -10.51 -20.71 -1.52
CA ASP A 68 -9.92 -20.04 -2.69
C ASP A 68 -10.94 -19.12 -3.43
N ALA A 69 -12.19 -19.55 -3.53
CA ALA A 69 -13.27 -18.75 -4.10
C ALA A 69 -13.63 -17.55 -3.20
N MET A 70 -13.76 -17.77 -1.88
CA MET A 70 -14.10 -16.72 -0.91
C MET A 70 -13.03 -15.63 -0.85
N GLU A 71 -11.74 -15.98 -0.89
CA GLU A 71 -10.63 -15.04 -0.97
C GLU A 71 -10.78 -14.13 -2.20
N SER A 72 -11.06 -14.71 -3.37
CA SER A 72 -11.25 -13.94 -4.60
C SER A 72 -12.47 -13.02 -4.55
N PHE A 73 -13.56 -13.41 -3.88
CA PHE A 73 -14.71 -12.53 -3.64
C PHE A 73 -14.36 -11.34 -2.75
N VAL A 74 -13.62 -11.58 -1.67
CA VAL A 74 -13.15 -10.53 -0.77
C VAL A 74 -12.28 -9.54 -1.54
N ASN A 75 -11.35 -10.02 -2.35
CA ASN A 75 -10.45 -9.21 -3.14
C ASN A 75 -11.21 -8.29 -4.12
N LEU A 76 -12.22 -8.81 -4.81
CA LEU A 76 -13.05 -7.99 -5.69
C LEU A 76 -13.88 -6.94 -4.92
N ALA A 77 -14.50 -7.33 -3.82
CA ALA A 77 -15.29 -6.43 -2.99
C ALA A 77 -14.41 -5.30 -2.41
N SER A 78 -13.22 -5.66 -1.93
CA SER A 78 -12.22 -4.72 -1.41
C SER A 78 -11.72 -3.76 -2.48
N ALA A 79 -11.46 -4.25 -3.69
CA ALA A 79 -11.02 -3.41 -4.81
C ALA A 79 -12.09 -2.37 -5.19
N ILE A 80 -13.36 -2.76 -5.23
CA ILE A 80 -14.48 -1.84 -5.51
C ILE A 80 -14.60 -0.78 -4.41
N PHE A 81 -14.59 -1.21 -3.15
CA PHE A 81 -14.69 -0.30 -2.01
C PHE A 81 -13.46 0.61 -1.92
N GLY A 82 -12.26 0.06 -2.16
CA GLY A 82 -11.01 0.79 -2.22
C GLY A 82 -11.02 1.90 -3.26
N LEU A 83 -11.52 1.62 -4.46
CA LEU A 83 -11.67 2.63 -5.52
C LEU A 83 -12.57 3.80 -5.10
N VAL A 84 -13.68 3.50 -4.41
CA VAL A 84 -14.57 4.53 -3.85
C VAL A 84 -13.84 5.36 -2.81
N MET A 85 -13.15 4.73 -1.85
CA MET A 85 -12.45 5.42 -0.76
C MET A 85 -11.27 6.25 -1.24
N VAL A 86 -10.49 5.76 -2.20
CA VAL A 86 -9.39 6.54 -2.84
C VAL A 86 -9.95 7.74 -3.60
N THR A 87 -11.11 7.60 -4.24
CA THR A 87 -11.79 8.72 -4.91
C THR A 87 -12.25 9.78 -3.89
N ILE A 88 -12.72 9.36 -2.72
CA ILE A 88 -13.08 10.25 -1.63
C ILE A 88 -11.82 10.92 -1.06
N ALA A 89 -10.76 10.15 -0.80
CA ALA A 89 -9.50 10.65 -0.26
C ALA A 89 -8.84 11.73 -1.13
N ALA A 90 -9.06 11.66 -2.45
CA ALA A 90 -8.55 12.65 -3.40
C ALA A 90 -9.34 13.97 -3.41
N ARG A 91 -10.49 14.07 -2.72
CA ARG A 91 -11.26 15.32 -2.64
C ARG A 91 -10.48 16.36 -1.85
N PRO A 92 -10.56 17.65 -2.24
CA PRO A 92 -9.97 18.73 -1.48
C PRO A 92 -10.63 18.87 -0.10
N ALA A 93 -10.00 19.62 0.77
CA ALA A 93 -10.60 20.04 2.03
C ALA A 93 -11.89 20.83 1.78
N ASP A 94 -12.89 20.62 2.63
CA ASP A 94 -14.18 21.31 2.66
C ASP A 94 -14.50 21.80 4.08
N GLU A 95 -15.68 22.36 4.28
CA GLU A 95 -16.11 22.92 5.60
C GLU A 95 -16.20 21.83 6.68
N ASP A 96 -16.63 20.63 6.32
CA ASP A 96 -16.77 19.49 7.25
C ASP A 96 -15.44 18.79 7.51
N HIS A 97 -14.51 18.83 6.53
CA HIS A 97 -13.21 18.17 6.58
C HIS A 97 -12.06 19.15 6.25
N PRO A 98 -11.70 20.07 7.16
CA PRO A 98 -10.71 21.15 6.90
C PRO A 98 -9.31 20.64 6.59
N TYR A 99 -8.95 19.42 7.05
CA TYR A 99 -7.67 18.77 6.75
C TYR A 99 -7.70 17.90 5.49
N GLY A 100 -8.85 17.80 4.80
CA GLY A 100 -9.09 16.94 3.65
C GLY A 100 -9.54 15.53 4.04
N HIS A 101 -9.77 14.71 3.03
CA HIS A 101 -10.38 13.38 3.17
C HIS A 101 -9.36 12.23 3.19
N HIS A 102 -8.08 12.53 3.37
CA HIS A 102 -6.99 11.55 3.20
C HIS A 102 -7.11 10.29 4.07
N LYS A 103 -7.74 10.37 5.25
CA LYS A 103 -7.98 9.23 6.14
C LYS A 103 -9.01 8.24 5.58
N ALA A 104 -9.75 8.58 4.51
CA ALA A 104 -10.68 7.65 3.86
C ALA A 104 -9.97 6.36 3.37
N GLU A 105 -8.68 6.42 3.01
CA GLU A 105 -7.89 5.24 2.64
C GLU A 105 -7.82 4.20 3.78
N TYR A 106 -7.77 4.64 5.04
CA TYR A 106 -7.76 3.73 6.20
C TYR A 106 -9.09 2.99 6.38
N PHE A 107 -10.23 3.64 6.06
CA PHE A 107 -11.52 2.93 6.05
C PHE A 107 -11.54 1.82 5.01
N SER A 108 -10.87 2.01 3.85
CA SER A 108 -10.74 0.96 2.85
C SER A 108 -10.01 -0.25 3.41
N SER A 109 -8.84 -0.04 3.98
CA SER A 109 -8.03 -1.12 4.57
C SER A 109 -8.72 -1.79 5.75
N GLY A 110 -9.45 -1.03 6.58
CA GLY A 110 -10.23 -1.57 7.69
C GLY A 110 -11.39 -2.43 7.22
N PHE A 111 -12.12 -2.00 6.20
CA PHE A 111 -13.21 -2.75 5.60
C PHE A 111 -12.72 -4.05 4.96
N GLU A 112 -11.63 -4.00 4.21
CA GLU A 112 -10.97 -5.17 3.63
C GLU A 112 -10.56 -6.17 4.72
N GLY A 113 -9.87 -5.70 5.78
CA GLY A 113 -9.51 -6.55 6.92
C GLY A 113 -10.71 -7.21 7.58
N ALA A 114 -11.83 -6.49 7.73
CA ALA A 114 -13.07 -7.04 8.28
C ALA A 114 -13.68 -8.12 7.38
N LEU A 115 -13.71 -7.93 6.06
CA LEU A 115 -14.17 -8.93 5.10
C LEU A 115 -13.29 -10.19 5.12
N ILE A 116 -11.98 -10.02 5.16
CA ILE A 116 -10.99 -11.11 5.27
C ILE A 116 -11.24 -11.94 6.54
N ILE A 117 -11.41 -11.28 7.69
CA ILE A 117 -11.68 -11.95 8.97
C ILE A 117 -13.01 -12.71 8.90
N ALA A 118 -14.06 -12.11 8.35
CA ALA A 118 -15.37 -12.74 8.22
C ALA A 118 -15.32 -13.96 7.29
N ALA A 119 -14.64 -13.86 6.15
CA ALA A 119 -14.43 -14.96 5.22
C ALA A 119 -13.65 -16.12 5.88
N ALA A 120 -12.51 -15.81 6.53
CA ALA A 120 -11.71 -16.81 7.23
C ALA A 120 -12.50 -17.52 8.34
N ALA A 121 -13.30 -16.80 9.12
CA ALA A 121 -14.16 -17.38 10.14
C ALA A 121 -15.20 -18.33 9.53
N GLY A 122 -15.82 -17.94 8.40
CA GLY A 122 -16.75 -18.78 7.66
C GLY A 122 -16.11 -20.07 7.13
N ILE A 123 -14.88 -19.97 6.59
CA ILE A 123 -14.12 -21.12 6.09
C ILE A 123 -13.75 -22.06 7.23
N ILE A 124 -13.27 -21.53 8.37
CA ILE A 124 -12.93 -22.35 9.55
C ILE A 124 -14.17 -23.07 10.07
N TRP A 125 -15.32 -22.40 10.11
CA TRP A 125 -16.57 -23.00 10.52
C TRP A 125 -17.01 -24.13 9.57
N ALA A 126 -16.98 -23.90 8.25
CA ALA A 126 -17.32 -24.91 7.24
C ALA A 126 -16.35 -26.10 7.28
N ALA A 127 -15.05 -25.83 7.35
CA ALA A 127 -14.01 -26.86 7.45
C ALA A 127 -14.12 -27.66 8.78
N GLY A 128 -14.45 -26.99 9.88
CA GLY A 128 -14.71 -27.66 11.17
C GLY A 128 -15.85 -28.66 11.07
N HIS A 129 -16.98 -28.28 10.48
CA HIS A 129 -18.10 -29.20 10.22
C HIS A 129 -17.69 -30.40 9.36
N ARG A 130 -16.93 -30.13 8.28
CA ARG A 130 -16.45 -31.15 7.36
C ARG A 130 -15.46 -32.13 8.00
N LEU A 131 -14.76 -31.70 9.06
CA LEU A 131 -13.83 -32.55 9.81
C LEU A 131 -14.58 -33.61 10.63
N PHE A 132 -15.78 -33.26 11.18
CA PHE A 132 -16.62 -34.17 11.95
C PHE A 132 -17.50 -35.05 11.06
N ASP A 133 -17.84 -34.61 9.86
CA ASP A 133 -18.60 -35.34 8.85
C ASP A 133 -17.86 -35.32 7.49
N PRO A 134 -16.80 -36.14 7.34
CA PRO A 134 -16.01 -36.16 6.12
C PRO A 134 -16.83 -36.66 4.94
N GLN A 135 -17.00 -35.81 3.94
CA GLN A 135 -17.67 -36.15 2.70
C GLN A 135 -16.61 -36.33 1.57
N PRO A 136 -16.85 -37.24 0.64
CA PRO A 136 -15.95 -37.37 -0.51
C PRO A 136 -15.96 -36.13 -1.36
N ILE A 137 -14.78 -35.78 -1.91
CA ILE A 137 -14.67 -34.71 -2.89
C ILE A 137 -15.18 -35.26 -4.21
N GLU A 138 -16.21 -34.62 -4.77
CA GLU A 138 -16.77 -35.01 -6.05
C GLU A 138 -15.95 -34.43 -7.21
N GLN A 139 -15.98 -35.07 -8.35
CA GLN A 139 -15.42 -34.59 -9.63
C GLN A 139 -14.05 -33.90 -9.51
N VAL A 140 -13.13 -34.45 -8.72
CA VAL A 140 -11.79 -33.88 -8.42
C VAL A 140 -11.07 -33.41 -9.67
N GLY A 141 -11.16 -34.16 -10.77
CA GLY A 141 -10.49 -33.80 -12.05
C GLY A 141 -10.98 -32.46 -12.62
N TRP A 142 -12.29 -32.21 -12.60
CA TRP A 142 -12.87 -30.95 -13.07
C TRP A 142 -12.54 -29.80 -12.13
N GLY A 143 -12.60 -29.99 -10.81
CA GLY A 143 -12.23 -28.98 -9.84
C GLY A 143 -10.77 -28.55 -9.96
N LEU A 144 -9.85 -29.51 -10.07
CA LEU A 144 -8.43 -29.23 -10.30
C LEU A 144 -8.21 -28.50 -11.62
N ALA A 145 -8.87 -28.93 -12.71
CA ALA A 145 -8.73 -28.29 -14.01
C ALA A 145 -9.17 -26.82 -13.99
N LEU A 146 -10.30 -26.51 -13.35
CA LEU A 146 -10.82 -25.15 -13.21
C LEU A 146 -9.91 -24.28 -12.31
N SER A 147 -9.43 -24.85 -11.20
CA SER A 147 -8.53 -24.13 -10.28
C SER A 147 -7.17 -23.85 -10.94
N VAL A 148 -6.59 -24.82 -11.65
CA VAL A 148 -5.36 -24.63 -12.44
C VAL A 148 -5.56 -23.59 -13.54
N ALA A 149 -6.69 -23.63 -14.24
CA ALA A 149 -7.00 -22.64 -15.29
C ALA A 149 -7.09 -21.23 -14.72
N SER A 150 -7.76 -21.05 -13.58
CA SER A 150 -7.86 -19.75 -12.89
C SER A 150 -6.49 -19.24 -12.41
N SER A 151 -5.69 -20.12 -11.79
CA SER A 151 -4.34 -19.77 -11.33
C SER A 151 -3.39 -19.45 -12.48
N ALA A 152 -3.47 -20.20 -13.59
CA ALA A 152 -2.68 -19.91 -14.79
C ALA A 152 -3.06 -18.56 -15.42
N LEU A 153 -4.34 -18.19 -15.39
CA LEU A 153 -4.81 -16.90 -15.89
C LEU A 153 -4.29 -15.75 -15.04
N ASN A 154 -4.36 -15.87 -13.70
CA ASN A 154 -3.78 -14.90 -12.76
C ASN A 154 -2.27 -14.80 -12.93
N GLY A 155 -1.55 -15.93 -13.01
CA GLY A 155 -0.10 -15.95 -13.20
C GLY A 155 0.35 -15.32 -14.52
N LEU A 156 -0.36 -15.59 -15.61
CA LEU A 156 -0.08 -14.99 -16.90
C LEU A 156 -0.29 -13.46 -16.87
N LEU A 157 -1.40 -13.02 -16.28
CA LEU A 157 -1.67 -11.59 -16.12
C LEU A 157 -0.62 -10.92 -15.24
N ALA A 158 -0.28 -11.51 -14.10
CA ALA A 158 0.75 -11.01 -13.20
C ALA A 158 2.11 -10.85 -13.93
N TRP A 159 2.51 -11.84 -14.72
CA TRP A 159 3.74 -11.78 -15.49
C TRP A 159 3.75 -10.61 -16.49
N VAL A 160 2.65 -10.40 -17.22
CA VAL A 160 2.50 -9.27 -18.15
C VAL A 160 2.53 -7.94 -17.40
N MET A 161 1.84 -7.87 -16.24
CA MET A 161 1.78 -6.66 -15.41
C MET A 161 3.12 -6.29 -14.80
N PHE A 162 3.90 -7.26 -14.29
CA PHE A 162 5.26 -7.00 -13.79
C PHE A 162 6.18 -6.43 -14.88
N ARG A 163 6.07 -6.97 -16.09
CA ARG A 163 6.86 -6.48 -17.22
C ARG A 163 6.50 -5.04 -17.56
N SER A 164 5.20 -4.74 -17.65
CA SER A 164 4.70 -3.39 -17.93
C SER A 164 4.97 -2.41 -16.79
N ALA A 165 4.90 -2.87 -15.53
CA ALA A 165 5.19 -2.05 -14.35
C ALA A 165 6.64 -1.52 -14.37
N LYS A 166 7.60 -2.37 -14.77
CA LYS A 166 9.02 -1.96 -14.96
C LYS A 166 9.18 -0.92 -16.06
N GLU A 167 8.51 -1.11 -17.21
CA GLU A 167 8.59 -0.21 -18.35
C GLU A 167 7.99 1.17 -18.04
N HIS A 168 6.85 1.20 -17.37
CA HIS A 168 6.10 2.43 -17.07
C HIS A 168 6.39 3.01 -15.68
N ARG A 169 7.23 2.35 -14.84
CA ARG A 169 7.50 2.71 -13.44
C ARG A 169 6.23 2.90 -12.62
N SER A 170 5.23 2.05 -12.85
CA SER A 170 3.92 2.13 -12.21
C SER A 170 3.86 1.28 -10.94
N ILE A 171 3.86 1.93 -9.78
CA ILE A 171 3.76 1.28 -8.46
C ILE A 171 2.42 0.55 -8.32
N ALA A 172 1.32 1.15 -8.81
CA ALA A 172 -0.01 0.54 -8.74
C ALA A 172 -0.07 -0.78 -9.53
N LEU A 173 0.54 -0.82 -10.72
CA LEU A 173 0.59 -2.03 -11.53
C LEU A 173 1.48 -3.12 -10.91
N GLU A 174 2.57 -2.73 -10.24
CA GLU A 174 3.43 -3.64 -9.50
C GLU A 174 2.70 -4.24 -8.28
N ALA A 175 1.95 -3.43 -7.56
CA ALA A 175 1.18 -3.86 -6.40
C ALA A 175 0.09 -4.88 -6.80
N ASP A 176 -0.68 -4.60 -7.86
CA ASP A 176 -1.71 -5.52 -8.38
C ASP A 176 -1.08 -6.82 -8.90
N ALA A 177 0.05 -6.75 -9.60
CA ALA A 177 0.78 -7.94 -10.03
C ALA A 177 1.27 -8.81 -8.84
N LYS A 178 1.75 -8.20 -7.75
CA LYS A 178 2.13 -8.92 -6.52
C LYS A 178 0.92 -9.62 -5.89
N HIS A 179 -0.21 -8.94 -5.85
CA HIS A 179 -1.46 -9.51 -5.34
C HIS A 179 -1.89 -10.76 -6.14
N LEU A 180 -1.89 -10.68 -7.48
CA LEU A 180 -2.20 -11.82 -8.34
C LEU A 180 -1.23 -13.01 -8.12
N VAL A 181 0.05 -12.76 -7.84
CA VAL A 181 1.02 -13.82 -7.52
C VAL A 181 0.70 -14.46 -6.16
N THR A 182 0.27 -13.68 -5.17
CA THR A 182 -0.17 -14.22 -3.88
C THR A 182 -1.37 -15.14 -4.07
N ASP A 183 -2.37 -14.72 -4.84
CA ASP A 183 -3.54 -15.56 -5.18
C ASP A 183 -3.14 -16.88 -5.89
N VAL A 184 -2.11 -16.85 -6.72
CA VAL A 184 -1.57 -18.08 -7.34
C VAL A 184 -0.98 -19.01 -6.28
N TRP A 185 -0.21 -18.48 -5.32
CA TRP A 185 0.41 -19.30 -4.27
C TRP A 185 -0.63 -19.92 -3.33
N THR A 186 -1.68 -19.21 -2.95
CA THR A 186 -2.77 -19.75 -2.13
C THR A 186 -3.52 -20.85 -2.89
N SER A 187 -3.85 -20.62 -4.16
CA SER A 187 -4.48 -21.63 -5.03
C SER A 187 -3.60 -22.88 -5.21
N VAL A 188 -2.28 -22.72 -5.36
CA VAL A 188 -1.35 -23.87 -5.42
C VAL A 188 -1.41 -24.69 -4.14
N GLY A 189 -1.47 -24.05 -2.97
CA GLY A 189 -1.64 -24.76 -1.68
C GLY A 189 -2.90 -25.62 -1.64
N VAL A 190 -4.02 -25.06 -2.09
CA VAL A 190 -5.31 -25.77 -2.17
C VAL A 190 -5.26 -26.93 -3.18
N ILE A 191 -4.71 -26.68 -4.37
CA ILE A 191 -4.54 -27.71 -5.42
C ILE A 191 -3.71 -28.89 -4.90
N VAL A 192 -2.60 -28.62 -4.20
CA VAL A 192 -1.77 -29.65 -3.59
C VAL A 192 -2.55 -30.44 -2.51
N GLY A 193 -3.33 -29.73 -1.69
CA GLY A 193 -4.20 -30.35 -0.69
C GLY A 193 -5.20 -31.36 -1.31
N ILE A 194 -5.91 -30.94 -2.35
CA ILE A 194 -6.88 -31.78 -3.06
C ILE A 194 -6.19 -32.95 -3.77
N ALA A 195 -5.03 -32.73 -4.39
CA ALA A 195 -4.25 -33.79 -5.00
C ALA A 195 -3.82 -34.85 -3.96
N LEU A 196 -3.41 -34.41 -2.76
CA LEU A 196 -3.08 -35.31 -1.67
C LEU A 196 -4.29 -36.15 -1.24
N VAL A 197 -5.48 -35.54 -1.12
CA VAL A 197 -6.73 -36.27 -0.83
C VAL A 197 -6.99 -37.34 -1.91
N TYR A 198 -6.85 -36.96 -3.17
CA TYR A 198 -7.06 -37.88 -4.30
C TYR A 198 -6.13 -39.10 -4.29
N PHE A 199 -4.84 -38.88 -3.98
CA PHE A 199 -3.84 -39.97 -3.98
C PHE A 199 -3.84 -40.80 -2.70
N THR A 200 -4.16 -40.18 -1.53
CA THR A 200 -4.12 -40.89 -0.24
C THR A 200 -5.46 -41.46 0.18
N GLY A 201 -6.57 -40.91 -0.35
CA GLY A 201 -7.92 -41.21 0.10
C GLY A 201 -8.30 -40.64 1.49
N TRP A 202 -7.43 -39.79 2.06
CA TRP A 202 -7.63 -39.20 3.39
C TRP A 202 -8.51 -37.95 3.29
N LEU A 203 -9.81 -38.11 3.41
CA LEU A 203 -10.80 -37.03 3.25
C LEU A 203 -10.62 -35.87 4.24
N TRP A 204 -10.05 -36.13 5.41
CA TRP A 204 -9.80 -35.12 6.43
C TRP A 204 -8.70 -34.10 6.02
N LEU A 205 -7.90 -34.39 4.99
CA LEU A 205 -6.86 -33.47 4.52
C LEU A 205 -7.43 -32.20 3.89
N ASP A 206 -8.54 -32.28 3.15
CA ASP A 206 -9.20 -31.10 2.54
C ASP A 206 -9.57 -30.04 3.59
N PRO A 207 -10.38 -30.37 4.64
CA PRO A 207 -10.70 -29.38 5.68
C PRO A 207 -9.47 -28.94 6.50
N VAL A 208 -8.45 -29.78 6.69
CA VAL A 208 -7.23 -29.37 7.40
C VAL A 208 -6.44 -28.35 6.59
N VAL A 209 -6.28 -28.56 5.29
CA VAL A 209 -5.62 -27.59 4.39
C VAL A 209 -6.43 -26.30 4.34
N ALA A 210 -7.78 -26.39 4.24
CA ALA A 210 -8.66 -25.22 4.27
C ALA A 210 -8.51 -24.42 5.57
N ILE A 211 -8.43 -25.06 6.72
CA ILE A 211 -8.18 -24.39 8.01
C ILE A 211 -6.79 -23.73 8.00
N GLY A 212 -5.76 -24.41 7.50
CA GLY A 212 -4.40 -23.86 7.41
C GLY A 212 -4.36 -22.57 6.57
N VAL A 213 -4.99 -22.57 5.42
CA VAL A 213 -5.13 -21.40 4.55
C VAL A 213 -5.95 -20.30 5.24
N ALA A 214 -7.09 -20.66 5.83
CA ALA A 214 -7.96 -19.71 6.53
C ALA A 214 -7.26 -19.04 7.74
N LEU A 215 -6.41 -19.75 8.48
CA LEU A 215 -5.62 -19.18 9.57
C LEU A 215 -4.59 -18.17 9.06
N ASN A 216 -3.96 -18.44 7.92
CA ASN A 216 -3.06 -17.47 7.27
C ASN A 216 -3.82 -16.21 6.84
N ILE A 217 -4.95 -16.39 6.17
CA ILE A 217 -5.84 -15.29 5.74
C ILE A 217 -6.33 -14.49 6.97
N LEU A 218 -6.72 -15.15 8.04
CA LEU A 218 -7.14 -14.52 9.29
C LEU A 218 -6.03 -13.64 9.88
N TRP A 219 -4.79 -14.13 9.88
CA TRP A 219 -3.63 -13.37 10.34
C TRP A 219 -3.42 -12.11 9.52
N GLU A 220 -3.49 -12.21 8.20
CA GLU A 220 -3.40 -11.05 7.30
C GLU A 220 -4.52 -10.03 7.55
N GLY A 221 -5.76 -10.50 7.72
CA GLY A 221 -6.90 -9.64 8.03
C GLY A 221 -6.73 -8.88 9.35
N PHE A 222 -6.25 -9.54 10.40
CA PHE A 222 -5.93 -8.87 11.67
C PHE A 222 -4.82 -7.84 11.52
N HIS A 223 -3.77 -8.17 10.77
CA HIS A 223 -2.66 -7.26 10.55
C HIS A 223 -3.11 -6.00 9.77
N LEU A 224 -3.94 -6.18 8.76
CA LEU A 224 -4.50 -5.09 7.98
C LEU A 224 -5.42 -4.21 8.82
N MET A 225 -6.30 -4.80 9.64
CA MET A 225 -7.17 -4.10 10.56
C MET A 225 -6.37 -3.29 11.59
N TRP A 226 -5.31 -3.89 12.14
CA TRP A 226 -4.42 -3.21 13.07
C TRP A 226 -3.75 -1.99 12.45
N ARG A 227 -3.17 -2.13 11.26
CA ARG A 227 -2.54 -1.02 10.53
C ARG A 227 -3.54 0.09 10.21
N SER A 228 -4.75 -0.27 9.81
CA SER A 228 -5.84 0.68 9.58
C SER A 228 -6.18 1.47 10.85
N SER A 229 -6.32 0.77 11.97
CA SER A 229 -6.59 1.39 13.27
C SER A 229 -5.50 2.36 13.70
N GLN A 230 -4.23 1.99 13.54
CA GLN A 230 -3.10 2.88 13.85
C GLN A 230 -3.11 4.15 13.00
N GLY A 231 -3.39 4.01 11.69
CA GLY A 231 -3.51 5.18 10.81
C GLY A 231 -4.67 6.11 11.17
N LEU A 232 -5.80 5.56 11.64
CA LEU A 232 -6.93 6.37 12.13
C LEU A 232 -6.60 7.11 13.43
N MET A 233 -5.73 6.53 14.28
CA MET A 233 -5.26 7.10 15.54
C MET A 233 -4.04 8.01 15.40
N ASP A 234 -3.81 8.56 14.20
CA ASP A 234 -2.70 9.49 13.95
C ASP A 234 -1.31 8.89 14.22
N GLU A 235 -1.09 7.66 13.73
CA GLU A 235 0.22 7.00 13.80
C GLU A 235 1.35 7.91 13.30
N ALA A 236 2.48 7.91 14.00
CA ALA A 236 3.67 8.67 13.62
C ALA A 236 4.17 8.28 12.20
N VAL A 237 4.95 9.17 11.59
CA VAL A 237 5.59 8.88 10.30
C VAL A 237 6.60 7.73 10.43
N GLU A 238 6.96 7.15 9.29
CA GLU A 238 7.94 6.07 9.20
C GLU A 238 9.30 6.51 9.77
N PRO A 239 10.10 5.60 10.36
CA PRO A 239 11.39 5.94 10.99
C PRO A 239 12.38 6.61 10.05
N ASP A 240 12.44 6.22 8.78
CA ASP A 240 13.27 6.83 7.74
C ASP A 240 12.84 8.26 7.42
N VAL A 241 11.55 8.53 7.42
CA VAL A 241 11.00 9.88 7.27
C VAL A 241 11.34 10.74 8.48
N MET A 242 11.25 10.21 9.68
CA MET A 242 11.64 10.93 10.91
C MET A 242 13.13 11.30 10.89
N VAL A 243 13.99 10.38 10.45
CA VAL A 243 15.42 10.66 10.24
C VAL A 243 15.63 11.78 9.24
N ALA A 244 14.91 11.79 8.12
CA ALA A 244 15.03 12.85 7.12
C ALA A 244 14.56 14.22 7.66
N ILE A 245 13.51 14.25 8.48
CA ILE A 245 13.04 15.45 9.17
C ILE A 245 14.15 15.97 10.10
N GLN A 246 14.69 15.11 10.98
CA GLN A 246 15.74 15.49 11.93
C GLN A 246 17.00 16.00 11.23
N GLN A 247 17.49 15.31 10.21
CA GLN A 247 18.65 15.76 9.43
C GLN A 247 18.42 17.13 8.78
N THR A 248 17.21 17.38 8.30
CA THR A 248 16.85 18.69 7.71
C THR A 248 16.89 19.78 8.79
N LEU A 249 16.32 19.54 9.96
CA LEU A 249 16.29 20.49 11.08
C LEU A 249 17.69 20.75 11.66
N ASP A 250 18.53 19.73 11.74
CA ASP A 250 19.92 19.87 12.17
C ASP A 250 20.70 20.83 11.27
N GLY A 251 20.40 20.84 9.96
CA GLY A 251 21.00 21.78 9.02
C GLY A 251 20.73 23.26 9.36
N PHE A 252 19.62 23.56 10.05
CA PHE A 252 19.28 24.92 10.51
C PHE A 252 19.76 25.21 11.93
N SER A 253 19.99 24.18 12.75
CA SER A 253 20.45 24.32 14.14
C SER A 253 21.94 24.57 14.26
N HIS A 254 22.76 24.23 13.25
CA HIS A 254 24.21 24.34 13.30
C HIS A 254 24.67 25.79 13.14
N SER A 255 25.04 26.41 14.25
CA SER A 255 25.81 27.65 14.26
C SER A 255 27.31 27.34 14.39
N ARG A 256 28.17 28.07 13.63
CA ARG A 256 29.63 28.05 13.85
C ARG A 256 29.95 28.75 15.16
N GLY A 257 29.79 28.06 16.29
CA GLY A 257 30.09 28.60 17.63
C GLY A 257 29.10 28.12 18.68
N ALA A 258 29.40 28.30 19.99
CA ALA A 258 28.96 27.58 21.17
C ALA A 258 27.47 27.39 21.35
N THR A 259 26.51 27.95 20.93
CA THR A 259 25.07 27.65 21.15
C THR A 259 24.26 27.76 19.88
N PRO A 260 23.38 26.80 19.54
CA PRO A 260 22.52 26.92 18.36
C PRO A 260 21.63 28.17 18.52
N ILE A 261 21.62 29.02 17.50
CA ILE A 261 20.77 30.22 17.49
C ILE A 261 19.30 29.85 17.34
N ILE A 262 19.03 28.68 16.73
CA ILE A 262 17.69 28.13 16.51
C ILE A 262 17.69 26.73 17.12
N ARG A 263 16.66 26.44 17.93
CA ARG A 263 16.40 25.12 18.51
C ARG A 263 15.04 24.67 18.05
N PHE A 264 14.91 23.36 17.74
CA PHE A 264 13.63 22.72 17.46
C PHE A 264 13.33 21.73 18.57
N ASP A 265 12.09 21.72 19.04
CA ASP A 265 11.57 20.74 20.00
C ASP A 265 10.09 20.48 19.79
N HIS A 266 9.50 19.60 20.63
CA HIS A 266 8.12 19.15 20.52
C HIS A 266 7.74 18.70 19.10
N ILE A 267 8.66 17.93 18.47
CA ILE A 267 8.47 17.43 17.12
C ILE A 267 7.49 16.27 17.18
N THR A 268 6.23 16.54 16.86
CA THR A 268 5.17 15.53 16.75
C THR A 268 4.83 15.31 15.30
N THR A 269 4.66 14.05 14.93
CA THR A 269 4.40 13.69 13.54
C THR A 269 3.18 12.78 13.47
N ARG A 270 2.44 12.90 12.36
CA ARG A 270 1.34 11.97 12.06
C ARG A 270 1.21 11.77 10.56
N LYS A 271 0.62 10.64 10.18
CA LYS A 271 0.27 10.35 8.79
C LYS A 271 -1.25 10.29 8.61
N ALA A 272 -1.71 10.68 7.44
CA ALA A 272 -3.10 10.57 7.03
C ALA A 272 -3.15 10.13 5.56
N GLY A 273 -3.30 8.83 5.30
CA GLY A 273 -3.14 8.24 3.98
C GLY A 273 -1.77 8.57 3.39
N GLN A 274 -1.76 9.23 2.23
CA GLN A 274 -0.53 9.64 1.55
C GLN A 274 0.08 10.95 2.08
N ARG A 275 -0.60 11.65 2.99
CA ARG A 275 -0.12 12.90 3.58
C ARG A 275 0.60 12.65 4.88
N ARG A 276 1.64 13.43 5.11
CA ARG A 276 2.42 13.46 6.34
C ARG A 276 2.32 14.85 6.95
N PHE A 277 2.25 14.91 8.27
CA PHE A 277 2.17 16.16 9.02
C PHE A 277 3.27 16.14 10.08
N VAL A 278 3.86 17.29 10.28
CA VAL A 278 4.80 17.54 11.39
C VAL A 278 4.43 18.86 12.03
N ASP A 279 4.23 18.81 13.33
CA ASP A 279 4.01 19.97 14.19
C ASP A 279 5.23 20.10 15.09
N MET A 280 5.77 21.31 15.23
CA MET A 280 6.99 21.55 16.03
C MET A 280 7.08 22.99 16.52
N HIS A 281 7.93 23.20 17.53
CA HIS A 281 8.32 24.51 17.96
C HIS A 281 9.69 24.89 17.37
N MET A 282 9.84 26.15 17.00
CA MET A 282 11.10 26.74 16.59
C MET A 282 11.44 27.88 17.55
N HIS A 283 12.42 27.68 18.39
CA HIS A 283 12.92 28.65 19.33
C HIS A 283 13.99 29.53 18.68
N MET A 284 13.89 30.84 18.87
CA MET A 284 14.79 31.82 18.29
C MET A 284 15.04 32.99 19.25
N PRO A 285 16.10 33.79 19.07
CA PRO A 285 16.38 34.93 19.92
C PRO A 285 15.19 35.90 20.00
N ALA A 286 14.78 36.28 21.22
CA ALA A 286 13.67 37.19 21.48
C ALA A 286 13.78 38.55 20.76
N GLY A 287 15.01 38.98 20.47
CA GLY A 287 15.28 40.24 19.76
C GLY A 287 15.07 40.17 18.22
N TRP A 288 14.67 39.03 17.65
CA TRP A 288 14.38 38.97 16.22
C TRP A 288 13.04 39.65 15.90
N SER A 289 13.01 40.37 14.78
CA SER A 289 11.76 40.85 14.25
C SER A 289 10.89 39.68 13.75
N LEU A 290 9.57 39.82 13.84
CA LEU A 290 8.62 38.83 13.33
C LEU A 290 8.88 38.52 11.84
N GLY A 291 9.25 39.52 11.04
CA GLY A 291 9.58 39.35 9.64
C GLY A 291 10.80 38.43 9.41
N ARG A 292 11.85 38.58 10.23
CA ARG A 292 13.03 37.70 10.18
C ARG A 292 12.66 36.26 10.59
N ALA A 293 11.92 36.11 11.66
CA ALA A 293 11.47 34.84 12.17
C ALA A 293 10.60 34.09 11.13
N ALA A 294 9.66 34.81 10.49
CA ALA A 294 8.81 34.27 9.45
C ALA A 294 9.60 33.83 8.20
N ALA A 295 10.62 34.59 7.79
CA ALA A 295 11.48 34.22 6.67
C ALA A 295 12.24 32.91 6.93
N VAL A 296 12.79 32.74 8.14
CA VAL A 296 13.48 31.49 8.53
C VAL A 296 12.50 30.35 8.61
N ARG A 297 11.32 30.52 9.20
CA ARG A 297 10.26 29.50 9.23
C ARG A 297 9.93 29.02 7.82
N THR A 298 9.72 29.95 6.88
CA THR A 298 9.40 29.59 5.48
C THR A 298 10.54 28.79 4.84
N SER A 299 11.81 29.13 5.15
CA SER A 299 12.96 28.37 4.64
C SER A 299 13.00 26.94 5.20
N VAL A 300 12.69 26.77 6.51
CA VAL A 300 12.59 25.46 7.15
C VAL A 300 11.44 24.64 6.54
N GLU A 301 10.26 25.23 6.40
CA GLU A 301 9.10 24.59 5.76
C GLU A 301 9.43 24.10 4.34
N GLN A 302 10.06 24.94 3.51
CA GLN A 302 10.46 24.57 2.15
C GLN A 302 11.49 23.45 2.12
N ALA A 303 12.48 23.48 3.02
CA ALA A 303 13.49 22.44 3.11
C ALA A 303 12.85 21.10 3.51
N LEU A 304 11.97 21.09 4.51
CA LEU A 304 11.23 19.90 4.95
C LEU A 304 10.35 19.33 3.84
N MET A 305 9.60 20.18 3.13
CA MET A 305 8.76 19.75 2.00
C MET A 305 9.58 19.20 0.82
N SER A 306 10.81 19.70 0.66
CA SER A 306 11.73 19.21 -0.38
C SER A 306 12.36 17.86 0.02
N ALA A 307 12.66 17.66 1.31
CA ALA A 307 13.25 16.44 1.84
C ALA A 307 12.23 15.30 1.91
N VAL A 308 10.96 15.61 2.25
CA VAL A 308 9.89 14.64 2.43
C VAL A 308 8.69 14.98 1.55
N PRO A 309 8.50 14.28 0.43
CA PRO A 309 7.35 14.51 -0.45
C PRO A 309 6.01 14.30 0.28
N GLY A 310 5.08 15.24 0.09
CA GLY A 310 3.75 15.18 0.71
C GLY A 310 3.69 15.61 2.17
N LEU A 311 4.80 16.06 2.75
CA LEU A 311 4.85 16.62 4.11
C LEU A 311 4.19 18.00 4.17
N ARG A 312 3.48 18.24 5.28
CA ARG A 312 2.98 19.55 5.68
C ARG A 312 3.54 19.87 7.07
N ALA A 313 4.27 20.96 7.17
CA ALA A 313 4.86 21.40 8.43
C ALA A 313 4.02 22.53 9.04
N SER A 314 3.81 22.47 10.35
CA SER A 314 3.26 23.53 11.18
C SER A 314 4.32 23.90 12.21
N ILE A 315 4.80 25.15 12.18
CA ILE A 315 5.91 25.59 13.00
C ILE A 315 5.46 26.76 13.87
N GLN A 316 5.41 26.53 15.15
CA GLN A 316 5.15 27.55 16.14
C GLN A 316 6.45 28.29 16.47
N LEU A 317 6.41 29.62 16.41
CA LEU A 317 7.57 30.47 16.71
C LEU A 317 7.56 30.85 18.18
N LEU A 318 8.65 30.53 18.89
CA LEU A 318 8.82 30.83 20.32
C LEU A 318 10.14 31.55 20.56
N PRO A 319 10.19 32.51 21.51
CA PRO A 319 11.46 33.03 22.00
C PRO A 319 12.28 31.95 22.69
N SER A 320 13.60 32.04 22.64
CA SER A 320 14.50 31.03 23.22
C SER A 320 14.44 30.91 24.77
N ASP A 321 13.87 31.91 25.42
CA ASP A 321 13.66 32.01 26.88
C ASP A 321 12.25 31.56 27.33
N VAL A 322 11.41 31.15 26.40
CA VAL A 322 10.04 30.67 26.64
C VAL A 322 9.95 29.20 26.31
N GLU A 323 9.53 28.39 27.26
CA GLU A 323 9.12 26.99 27.04
C GLU A 323 7.59 26.96 26.85
N ALA A 324 7.12 26.14 25.90
CA ALA A 324 5.68 25.95 25.74
C ALA A 324 5.17 25.02 26.84
N HIS A 325 4.19 25.49 27.60
CA HIS A 325 3.60 24.75 28.72
C HIS A 325 2.55 23.71 28.29
N PHE A 326 2.76 22.98 27.20
CA PHE A 326 1.78 22.02 26.68
C PHE A 326 1.93 20.60 27.19
N ASP A 327 2.99 20.31 27.95
CA ASP A 327 3.25 18.95 28.40
C ASP A 327 3.55 18.88 29.90
N ASP A 328 2.57 19.20 30.75
CA ASP A 328 2.58 18.59 32.07
C ASP A 328 2.06 17.14 31.90
N PRO A 329 2.90 16.11 32.22
CA PRO A 329 2.47 14.69 32.16
C PRO A 329 1.21 14.41 33.01
N LYS A 330 0.78 15.36 33.84
CA LYS A 330 -0.43 15.27 34.65
C LYS A 330 -1.71 15.63 33.88
N ASP A 331 -1.60 16.25 32.71
CA ASP A 331 -2.74 16.59 31.86
C ASP A 331 -3.09 15.47 30.87
N LEU A 332 -2.37 14.33 30.90
CA LEU A 332 -2.57 13.15 30.08
C LEU A 332 -3.35 12.01 30.76
N ILE A 333 -4.07 12.30 31.89
CA ILE A 333 -4.92 11.30 32.58
C ILE A 333 -6.37 11.73 32.56
#